data_4dbed08cbfb5a367f17a2973d9dc3731
#
_entry.id   4dbed08cbfb5a367f17a2973d9dc3731
#
_cell.length_a   1.000
_cell.length_b   1.000
_cell.length_c   1.000
_cell.angle_alpha   90.00
_cell.angle_beta   90.00
_cell.angle_gamma   90.00
#
_symmetry.space_group_name_H-M   'P 1'
#
loop_
_entity.id
_entity.type
_entity.pdbx_description
1 polymer ?
#
loop_
_entity_poly.entity_id
_entity_poly.type
_entity_poly.pdbx_seq_one_letter_code
_entity_poly.pdbx_strand_id
1 'polypeptide(L)'
;MRIGICAPSTPFTREDAERVVALSAQSHPEAKLVFDDQCFIEQDHFAGSDAQRLEAFVRLANDPAYDAIWFVRGGYGACRIAEDAIRQLKAPAKSKTYLGYSDQGNLLAALYKAGIGWPVHGPMPTDIRREGGDQAVQRALNWLVKGDAKSLESNIIAGHNYAAFNLMTLAMLVGTPLMPDLKAHVLMVEEVSEYLYAFDRAFFHVGEHLKGAGLAGLRLGRVSDVPENDRPFGETAEEIAQRWCDRFGIAYLGEADIGHDSANKVVPFGLVG
;
A
#
# COMPACT_ATOMS: atom_id res chain seq x y z
N MET A 1 -13.04 -15.99 9.62
CA MET A 1 -12.77 -14.60 9.19
C MET A 1 -13.33 -14.38 7.79
N ARG A 2 -13.96 -13.23 7.52
CA ARG A 2 -14.49 -12.89 6.18
C ARG A 2 -13.77 -11.66 5.63
N ILE A 3 -13.13 -11.79 4.48
CA ILE A 3 -12.31 -10.75 3.84
C ILE A 3 -13.02 -10.29 2.56
N GLY A 4 -13.40 -9.00 2.53
CA GLY A 4 -13.96 -8.37 1.35
C GLY A 4 -12.85 -7.90 0.42
N ILE A 5 -13.00 -8.13 -0.89
CA ILE A 5 -12.00 -7.77 -1.88
C ILE A 5 -12.65 -6.86 -2.93
N CYS A 6 -12.08 -5.69 -3.16
CA CYS A 6 -12.53 -4.72 -4.16
C CYS A 6 -11.35 -4.15 -4.96
N ALA A 7 -11.66 -3.50 -6.07
CA ALA A 7 -10.70 -2.91 -7.00
C ALA A 7 -10.87 -1.38 -7.07
N PRO A 8 -10.29 -0.59 -6.16
CA PRO A 8 -10.42 0.87 -6.22
C PRO A 8 -9.74 1.52 -7.43
N SER A 9 -8.89 0.78 -8.14
CA SER A 9 -8.08 1.27 -9.27
C SER A 9 -8.35 0.49 -10.55
N THR A 10 -7.53 -0.52 -10.85
CA THR A 10 -7.58 -1.29 -12.09
C THR A 10 -8.21 -2.68 -11.90
N PRO A 11 -8.75 -3.29 -12.97
CA PRO A 11 -9.47 -4.56 -12.88
C PRO A 11 -8.56 -5.76 -12.60
N PHE A 12 -9.21 -6.84 -12.19
CA PHE A 12 -8.62 -8.15 -11.93
C PHE A 12 -9.32 -9.21 -12.79
N THR A 13 -8.72 -10.40 -12.94
CA THR A 13 -9.34 -11.48 -13.70
C THR A 13 -10.01 -12.50 -12.79
N ARG A 14 -11.04 -13.18 -13.28
CA ARG A 14 -11.69 -14.26 -12.52
C ARG A 14 -10.75 -15.46 -12.34
N GLU A 15 -9.92 -15.76 -13.34
CA GLU A 15 -8.91 -16.82 -13.27
C GLU A 15 -7.92 -16.61 -12.12
N ASP A 16 -7.36 -15.39 -12.01
CA ASP A 16 -6.45 -15.07 -10.91
C ASP A 16 -7.16 -15.06 -9.55
N ALA A 17 -8.42 -14.63 -9.50
CA ALA A 17 -9.22 -14.70 -8.28
C ALA A 17 -9.43 -16.15 -7.82
N GLU A 18 -9.70 -17.07 -8.75
CA GLU A 18 -9.83 -18.51 -8.47
C GLU A 18 -8.50 -19.08 -7.95
N ARG A 19 -7.35 -18.69 -8.50
CA ARG A 19 -6.03 -19.09 -7.99
C ARG A 19 -5.82 -18.63 -6.54
N VAL A 20 -6.15 -17.36 -6.23
CA VAL A 20 -6.04 -16.83 -4.87
C VAL A 20 -6.98 -17.53 -3.91
N VAL A 21 -8.22 -17.81 -4.32
CA VAL A 21 -9.19 -18.58 -3.51
C VAL A 21 -8.69 -20.00 -3.24
N ALA A 22 -8.16 -20.69 -4.26
CA ALA A 22 -7.61 -22.03 -4.11
C ALA A 22 -6.42 -22.05 -3.14
N LEU A 23 -5.50 -21.08 -3.24
CA LEU A 23 -4.37 -20.94 -2.33
C LEU A 23 -4.84 -20.69 -0.88
N SER A 24 -5.82 -19.81 -0.71
CA SER A 24 -6.41 -19.52 0.61
C SER A 24 -7.09 -20.75 1.20
N ALA A 25 -7.83 -21.52 0.41
CA ALA A 25 -8.51 -22.73 0.88
C ALA A 25 -7.54 -23.80 1.37
N GLN A 26 -6.33 -23.87 0.79
CA GLN A 26 -5.29 -24.80 1.20
C GLN A 26 -4.58 -24.35 2.49
N SER A 27 -4.30 -23.07 2.65
CA SER A 27 -3.46 -22.54 3.73
C SER A 27 -4.26 -21.95 4.90
N HIS A 28 -5.46 -21.43 4.64
CA HIS A 28 -6.34 -20.74 5.60
C HIS A 28 -7.81 -21.11 5.34
N PRO A 29 -8.22 -22.38 5.52
CA PRO A 29 -9.59 -22.83 5.25
C PRO A 29 -10.65 -22.11 6.11
N GLU A 30 -10.24 -21.49 7.21
CA GLU A 30 -11.08 -20.64 8.08
C GLU A 30 -11.36 -19.25 7.51
N ALA A 31 -10.63 -18.82 6.46
CA ALA A 31 -10.81 -17.55 5.82
C ALA A 31 -11.76 -17.65 4.61
N LYS A 32 -12.77 -16.79 4.58
CA LYS A 32 -13.66 -16.66 3.44
C LYS A 32 -13.33 -15.40 2.64
N LEU A 33 -12.72 -15.60 1.49
CA LEU A 33 -12.47 -14.51 0.54
C LEU A 33 -13.75 -14.23 -0.28
N VAL A 34 -14.14 -12.95 -0.36
CA VAL A 34 -15.31 -12.53 -1.12
C VAL A 34 -14.89 -11.42 -2.09
N PHE A 35 -14.61 -11.81 -3.32
CA PHE A 35 -14.36 -10.85 -4.40
C PHE A 35 -15.68 -10.19 -4.79
N ASP A 36 -15.70 -8.88 -4.77
CA ASP A 36 -16.80 -8.10 -5.32
C ASP A 36 -16.82 -8.23 -6.84
N ASP A 37 -18.00 -8.31 -7.44
CA ASP A 37 -18.11 -8.39 -8.90
C ASP A 37 -17.50 -7.18 -9.61
N GLN A 38 -17.42 -6.04 -8.92
CA GLN A 38 -16.76 -4.83 -9.40
C GLN A 38 -15.27 -5.05 -9.72
N CYS A 39 -14.58 -5.99 -9.05
CA CYS A 39 -13.19 -6.34 -9.36
C CYS A 39 -12.97 -6.75 -10.81
N PHE A 40 -14.00 -7.25 -11.48
CA PHE A 40 -13.94 -7.85 -12.81
C PHE A 40 -14.53 -6.95 -13.90
N ILE A 41 -14.94 -5.74 -13.55
CA ILE A 41 -15.43 -4.76 -14.53
C ILE A 41 -14.22 -4.14 -15.22
N GLU A 42 -14.18 -4.23 -16.52
CA GLU A 42 -13.19 -3.55 -17.37
C GLU A 42 -13.85 -2.37 -18.06
N GLN A 43 -13.44 -1.18 -17.69
CA GLN A 43 -13.85 0.06 -18.33
C GLN A 43 -12.60 0.91 -18.58
N ASP A 44 -12.07 0.82 -19.80
CA ASP A 44 -10.80 1.45 -20.18
C ASP A 44 -9.68 1.08 -19.20
N HIS A 45 -9.12 2.05 -18.48
CA HIS A 45 -8.07 1.82 -17.50
C HIS A 45 -8.58 1.25 -16.18
N PHE A 46 -9.86 1.43 -15.84
CA PHE A 46 -10.38 1.28 -14.49
C PHE A 46 -11.25 0.03 -14.32
N ALA A 47 -11.36 -0.41 -13.07
CA ALA A 47 -12.31 -1.42 -12.66
C ALA A 47 -13.74 -0.82 -12.51
N GLY A 48 -14.30 -0.36 -13.62
CA GLY A 48 -15.53 0.41 -13.68
C GLY A 48 -15.36 1.91 -13.41
N SER A 49 -16.46 2.65 -13.45
CA SER A 49 -16.50 4.08 -13.17
C SER A 49 -16.07 4.43 -11.74
N ASP A 50 -15.73 5.70 -11.49
CA ASP A 50 -15.41 6.19 -10.14
C ASP A 50 -16.54 5.87 -9.14
N ALA A 51 -17.80 6.01 -9.57
CA ALA A 51 -18.97 5.71 -8.75
C ALA A 51 -19.05 4.21 -8.38
N GLN A 52 -18.81 3.30 -9.32
CA GLN A 52 -18.83 1.86 -9.06
C GLN A 52 -17.69 1.42 -8.13
N ARG A 53 -16.48 1.97 -8.32
CA ARG A 53 -15.32 1.70 -7.46
C ARG A 53 -15.53 2.22 -6.03
N LEU A 54 -16.05 3.42 -5.91
CA LEU A 54 -16.42 4.05 -4.65
C LEU A 54 -17.51 3.23 -3.92
N GLU A 55 -18.61 2.89 -4.61
CA GLU A 55 -19.71 2.11 -4.06
C GLU A 55 -19.24 0.75 -3.53
N ALA A 56 -18.47 0.01 -4.32
CA ALA A 56 -17.96 -1.30 -3.91
C ALA A 56 -17.12 -1.21 -2.63
N PHE A 57 -16.17 -0.27 -2.57
CA PHE A 57 -15.34 -0.08 -1.39
C PHE A 57 -16.19 0.34 -0.16
N VAL A 58 -17.04 1.35 -0.29
CA VAL A 58 -17.85 1.87 0.82
C VAL A 58 -18.82 0.82 1.33
N ARG A 59 -19.45 0.04 0.45
CA ARG A 59 -20.36 -1.03 0.81
C ARG A 59 -19.66 -2.13 1.62
N LEU A 60 -18.52 -2.63 1.15
CA LEU A 60 -17.74 -3.64 1.87
C LEU A 60 -17.20 -3.12 3.21
N ALA A 61 -16.70 -1.89 3.23
CA ALA A 61 -16.16 -1.29 4.44
C ALA A 61 -17.24 -1.06 5.52
N ASN A 62 -18.45 -0.69 5.11
CA ASN A 62 -19.57 -0.45 6.03
C ASN A 62 -20.35 -1.71 6.44
N ASP A 63 -20.15 -2.84 5.77
CA ASP A 63 -20.83 -4.09 6.12
C ASP A 63 -20.14 -4.77 7.32
N PRO A 64 -20.80 -4.92 8.48
CA PRO A 64 -20.21 -5.54 9.66
C PRO A 64 -19.90 -7.03 9.49
N ALA A 65 -20.35 -7.67 8.42
CA ALA A 65 -20.06 -9.06 8.13
C ALA A 65 -18.61 -9.30 7.66
N TYR A 66 -17.87 -8.25 7.29
CA TYR A 66 -16.46 -8.36 6.91
C TYR A 66 -15.54 -7.91 8.04
N ASP A 67 -14.47 -8.67 8.25
CA ASP A 67 -13.43 -8.38 9.24
C ASP A 67 -12.29 -7.53 8.66
N ALA A 68 -12.03 -7.68 7.36
CA ALA A 68 -10.99 -6.96 6.64
C ALA A 68 -11.40 -6.64 5.20
N ILE A 69 -10.73 -5.63 4.64
CA ILE A 69 -10.79 -5.29 3.21
C ILE A 69 -9.38 -5.47 2.63
N TRP A 70 -9.29 -6.27 1.59
CA TRP A 70 -8.06 -6.52 0.86
C TRP A 70 -8.19 -5.95 -0.55
N PHE A 71 -7.44 -4.92 -0.85
CA PHE A 71 -7.47 -4.30 -2.17
C PHE A 71 -6.86 -5.23 -3.21
N VAL A 72 -7.56 -5.44 -4.32
CA VAL A 72 -7.18 -6.49 -5.27
C VAL A 72 -5.92 -6.17 -6.05
N ARG A 73 -5.74 -4.88 -6.41
CA ARG A 73 -4.66 -4.42 -7.29
C ARG A 73 -4.45 -2.90 -7.15
N GLY A 74 -3.22 -2.44 -7.46
CA GLY A 74 -2.87 -1.05 -7.67
C GLY A 74 -3.16 -0.55 -9.09
N GLY A 75 -2.23 0.20 -9.66
CA GLY A 75 -2.35 0.90 -10.93
C GLY A 75 -2.60 2.38 -10.69
N TYR A 76 -3.75 2.91 -11.12
CA TYR A 76 -4.15 4.29 -10.87
C TYR A 76 -5.66 4.38 -10.70
N GLY A 77 -6.11 5.25 -9.78
CA GLY A 77 -7.53 5.57 -9.62
C GLY A 77 -8.01 5.71 -8.18
N ALA A 78 -7.28 5.19 -7.19
CA ALA A 78 -7.67 5.27 -5.78
C ALA A 78 -7.79 6.71 -5.28
N CYS A 79 -6.90 7.62 -5.70
CA CYS A 79 -6.94 9.03 -5.33
C CYS A 79 -8.23 9.73 -5.76
N ARG A 80 -8.86 9.30 -6.87
CA ARG A 80 -10.09 9.90 -7.41
C ARG A 80 -11.32 9.67 -6.54
N ILE A 81 -11.29 8.62 -5.72
CA ILE A 81 -12.42 8.22 -4.88
C ILE A 81 -12.14 8.33 -3.38
N ALA A 82 -10.88 8.51 -2.98
CA ALA A 82 -10.46 8.40 -1.58
C ALA A 82 -11.18 9.40 -0.67
N GLU A 83 -11.28 10.66 -1.07
CA GLU A 83 -11.93 11.70 -0.25
C GLU A 83 -13.43 11.44 -0.07
N ASP A 84 -14.12 11.07 -1.17
CA ASP A 84 -15.54 10.72 -1.14
C ASP A 84 -15.79 9.44 -0.33
N ALA A 85 -14.90 8.49 -0.39
CA ALA A 85 -14.95 7.26 0.38
C ALA A 85 -14.92 7.57 1.89
N ILE A 86 -13.92 8.33 2.36
CA ILE A 86 -13.78 8.67 3.78
C ILE A 86 -15.07 9.35 4.32
N ARG A 87 -15.69 10.23 3.54
CA ARG A 87 -16.93 10.89 3.95
C ARG A 87 -18.13 9.94 4.12
N GLN A 88 -18.10 8.78 3.45
CA GLN A 88 -19.21 7.82 3.46
C GLN A 88 -18.98 6.62 4.41
N LEU A 89 -17.77 6.48 5.00
CA LEU A 89 -17.49 5.41 5.94
C LEU A 89 -18.21 5.60 7.28
N LYS A 90 -18.71 4.50 7.83
CA LYS A 90 -19.51 4.44 9.06
C LYS A 90 -18.79 3.64 10.15
N ALA A 91 -19.43 3.50 11.31
CA ALA A 91 -18.88 2.80 12.46
C ALA A 91 -18.28 1.41 12.15
N PRO A 92 -18.89 0.52 11.34
CA PRO A 92 -18.30 -0.79 11.04
C PRO A 92 -16.94 -0.71 10.34
N ALA A 93 -16.67 0.37 9.57
CA ALA A 93 -15.39 0.55 8.91
C ALA A 93 -14.22 0.73 9.90
N LYS A 94 -14.49 1.20 11.12
CA LYS A 94 -13.47 1.49 12.13
C LYS A 94 -12.84 0.25 12.76
N SER A 95 -13.44 -0.92 12.58
CA SER A 95 -12.96 -2.18 13.17
C SER A 95 -12.36 -3.15 12.16
N LYS A 96 -11.94 -2.66 10.99
CA LYS A 96 -11.42 -3.50 9.92
C LYS A 96 -9.95 -3.22 9.64
N THR A 97 -9.25 -4.26 9.20
CA THR A 97 -7.94 -4.13 8.56
C THR A 97 -8.12 -3.81 7.08
N TYR A 98 -7.35 -2.85 6.57
CA TYR A 98 -7.32 -2.46 5.16
C TYR A 98 -5.94 -2.73 4.61
N LEU A 99 -5.81 -3.68 3.70
CA LEU A 99 -4.50 -4.12 3.21
C LEU A 99 -4.34 -3.89 1.70
N GLY A 100 -3.20 -3.32 1.33
CA GLY A 100 -2.80 -3.06 -0.04
C GLY A 100 -1.50 -2.26 -0.11
N TYR A 101 -1.06 -1.92 -1.31
CA TYR A 101 0.12 -1.08 -1.54
C TYR A 101 0.03 -0.38 -2.91
N SER A 102 1.11 0.25 -3.38
CA SER A 102 1.10 0.97 -4.67
C SER A 102 0.06 2.11 -4.65
N ASP A 103 -0.75 2.25 -5.68
CA ASP A 103 -1.82 3.25 -5.76
C ASP A 103 -2.81 3.20 -4.58
N GLN A 104 -2.96 2.03 -3.92
CA GLN A 104 -3.80 1.92 -2.73
C GLN A 104 -3.25 2.70 -1.52
N GLY A 105 -2.00 3.13 -1.57
CA GLY A 105 -1.42 4.09 -0.62
C GLY A 105 -2.27 5.35 -0.44
N ASN A 106 -3.00 5.78 -1.47
CA ASN A 106 -3.94 6.90 -1.40
C ASN A 106 -5.09 6.62 -0.40
N LEU A 107 -5.70 5.44 -0.46
CA LEU A 107 -6.76 5.04 0.47
C LEU A 107 -6.20 4.72 1.85
N LEU A 108 -5.05 4.06 1.95
CA LEU A 108 -4.41 3.77 3.23
C LEU A 108 -4.05 5.07 3.98
N ALA A 109 -3.50 6.06 3.27
CA ALA A 109 -3.22 7.38 3.83
C ALA A 109 -4.47 8.09 4.34
N ALA A 110 -5.54 8.10 3.52
CA ALA A 110 -6.81 8.72 3.86
C ALA A 110 -7.47 8.07 5.09
N LEU A 111 -7.49 6.73 5.15
CA LEU A 111 -8.00 5.95 6.28
C LEU A 111 -7.19 6.23 7.54
N TYR A 112 -5.85 6.22 7.42
CA TYR A 112 -4.96 6.50 8.54
C TYR A 112 -5.17 7.91 9.11
N LYS A 113 -5.20 8.93 8.24
CA LYS A 113 -5.48 10.31 8.63
C LYS A 113 -6.83 10.47 9.33
N ALA A 114 -7.86 9.74 8.87
CA ALA A 114 -9.20 9.79 9.43
C ALA A 114 -9.37 8.96 10.72
N GLY A 115 -8.37 8.19 11.13
CA GLY A 115 -8.45 7.27 12.27
C GLY A 115 -9.47 6.16 12.04
N ILE A 116 -9.57 5.65 10.81
CA ILE A 116 -10.54 4.62 10.42
C ILE A 116 -9.81 3.28 10.20
N GLY A 117 -10.09 2.31 11.07
CA GLY A 117 -9.56 0.96 11.01
C GLY A 117 -8.04 0.88 11.15
N TRP A 118 -7.48 -0.18 10.63
CA TRP A 118 -6.04 -0.46 10.66
C TRP A 118 -5.49 -0.55 9.22
N PRO A 119 -5.02 0.55 8.64
CA PRO A 119 -4.37 0.53 7.32
C PRO A 119 -3.03 -0.20 7.38
N VAL A 120 -2.76 -1.01 6.35
CA VAL A 120 -1.59 -1.88 6.28
C VAL A 120 -1.05 -1.90 4.86
N HIS A 121 0.22 -1.55 4.68
CA HIS A 121 0.94 -1.82 3.43
C HIS A 121 1.26 -3.30 3.36
N GLY A 122 1.03 -3.93 2.22
CA GLY A 122 1.40 -5.32 2.00
C GLY A 122 0.84 -5.91 0.72
N PRO A 123 1.25 -7.16 0.39
CA PRO A 123 0.90 -7.79 -0.88
C PRO A 123 -0.60 -7.85 -1.14
N MET A 124 -0.95 -7.72 -2.43
CA MET A 124 -2.32 -7.75 -2.93
C MET A 124 -2.60 -9.05 -3.70
N PRO A 125 -3.86 -9.42 -3.93
CA PRO A 125 -4.22 -10.58 -4.75
C PRO A 125 -3.53 -10.62 -6.11
N THR A 126 -3.29 -9.45 -6.73
CA THR A 126 -2.60 -9.35 -8.03
C THR A 126 -1.18 -9.88 -8.03
N ASP A 127 -0.53 -9.95 -6.86
CA ASP A 127 0.84 -10.47 -6.76
C ASP A 127 0.93 -11.96 -7.10
N ILE A 128 -0.22 -12.69 -7.12
CA ILE A 128 -0.32 -14.08 -7.60
C ILE A 128 0.24 -14.28 -9.02
N ARG A 129 0.31 -13.20 -9.82
CA ARG A 129 0.82 -13.20 -11.20
C ARG A 129 2.35 -13.22 -11.28
N ARG A 130 3.03 -12.85 -10.19
CA ARG A 130 4.48 -12.75 -10.16
C ARG A 130 5.13 -14.10 -9.97
N GLU A 131 6.39 -14.22 -10.36
CA GLU A 131 7.22 -15.33 -9.90
C GLU A 131 7.33 -15.31 -8.36
N GLY A 132 7.04 -16.45 -7.70
CA GLY A 132 6.94 -16.51 -6.24
C GLY A 132 5.71 -15.80 -5.66
N GLY A 133 4.73 -15.42 -6.47
CA GLY A 133 3.54 -14.68 -6.06
C GLY A 133 2.66 -15.38 -5.04
N ASP A 134 2.63 -16.73 -5.08
CA ASP A 134 1.94 -17.53 -4.07
C ASP A 134 2.46 -17.23 -2.65
N GLN A 135 3.76 -17.03 -2.50
CA GLN A 135 4.38 -16.67 -1.21
C GLN A 135 3.98 -15.27 -0.74
N ALA A 136 3.88 -14.32 -1.68
CA ALA A 136 3.42 -12.96 -1.37
C ALA A 136 1.96 -12.96 -0.90
N VAL A 137 1.07 -13.61 -1.66
CA VAL A 137 -0.35 -13.76 -1.30
C VAL A 137 -0.51 -14.49 0.03
N GLN A 138 0.26 -15.56 0.26
CA GLN A 138 0.22 -16.30 1.51
C GLN A 138 0.70 -15.46 2.70
N ARG A 139 1.71 -14.59 2.50
CA ARG A 139 2.17 -13.63 3.51
C ARG A 139 1.06 -12.66 3.91
N ALA A 140 0.34 -12.12 2.94
CA ALA A 140 -0.82 -11.26 3.21
C ALA A 140 -1.93 -12.00 3.97
N LEU A 141 -2.24 -13.24 3.59
CA LEU A 141 -3.21 -14.10 4.29
C LEU A 141 -2.76 -14.44 5.72
N ASN A 142 -1.48 -14.78 5.92
CA ASN A 142 -0.92 -15.03 7.26
C ASN A 142 -1.11 -13.82 8.17
N TRP A 143 -0.89 -12.61 7.64
CA TRP A 143 -1.13 -11.38 8.40
C TRP A 143 -2.62 -11.14 8.67
N LEU A 144 -3.44 -11.15 7.63
CA LEU A 144 -4.88 -10.86 7.75
C LEU A 144 -5.59 -11.83 8.69
N VAL A 145 -5.28 -13.12 8.60
CA VAL A 145 -6.01 -14.19 9.33
C VAL A 145 -5.44 -14.44 10.73
N LYS A 146 -4.12 -14.37 10.87
CA LYS A 146 -3.41 -14.79 12.11
C LYS A 146 -2.64 -13.68 12.79
N GLY A 147 -2.46 -12.52 12.17
CA GLY A 147 -1.55 -11.49 12.68
C GLY A 147 -0.09 -11.99 12.77
N ASP A 148 0.32 -12.90 11.85
CA ASP A 148 1.63 -13.55 11.93
C ASP A 148 2.76 -12.53 11.78
N ALA A 149 3.51 -12.34 12.85
CA ALA A 149 4.64 -11.40 12.90
C ALA A 149 5.75 -11.72 11.87
N LYS A 150 5.83 -12.95 11.35
CA LYS A 150 6.76 -13.31 10.27
C LYS A 150 6.41 -12.63 8.94
N SER A 151 5.18 -12.13 8.80
CA SER A 151 4.74 -11.37 7.64
C SER A 151 5.27 -9.93 7.65
N LEU A 152 5.61 -9.40 8.83
CA LEU A 152 6.10 -8.03 8.99
C LEU A 152 7.46 -7.80 8.33
N GLU A 153 7.69 -6.56 7.97
CA GLU A 153 9.03 -6.09 7.59
C GLU A 153 10.00 -6.28 8.79
N SER A 154 11.21 -6.74 8.50
CA SER A 154 12.13 -7.28 9.52
C SER A 154 12.67 -6.26 10.52
N ASN A 155 12.61 -4.96 10.16
CA ASN A 155 13.06 -3.86 11.01
C ASN A 155 11.94 -3.21 11.83
N ILE A 156 10.72 -3.78 11.79
CA ILE A 156 9.61 -3.30 12.61
C ILE A 156 9.82 -3.71 14.06
N ILE A 157 9.86 -2.72 14.95
CA ILE A 157 10.06 -2.87 16.38
C ILE A 157 8.80 -2.34 17.10
N ALA A 158 8.28 -3.10 18.06
CA ALA A 158 7.16 -2.67 18.89
C ALA A 158 7.44 -1.32 19.59
N GLY A 159 6.42 -0.52 19.74
CA GLY A 159 6.53 0.81 20.35
C GLY A 159 6.93 1.94 19.42
N HIS A 160 7.09 1.68 18.12
CA HIS A 160 7.38 2.69 17.10
C HIS A 160 6.24 2.84 16.10
N ASN A 161 6.13 4.04 15.52
CA ASN A 161 5.16 4.30 14.45
C ASN A 161 5.80 4.06 13.07
N TYR A 162 5.04 3.46 12.19
CA TYR A 162 5.47 3.18 10.82
C TYR A 162 4.43 3.65 9.79
N ALA A 163 4.90 3.92 8.59
CA ALA A 163 4.09 4.06 7.39
C ALA A 163 4.91 3.64 6.18
N ALA A 164 4.29 3.04 5.18
CA ALA A 164 4.98 2.61 3.98
C ALA A 164 4.19 3.00 2.72
N PHE A 165 4.91 3.47 1.69
CA PHE A 165 4.33 3.97 0.46
C PHE A 165 5.20 3.62 -0.76
N ASN A 166 4.56 3.52 -1.91
CA ASN A 166 5.24 3.84 -3.15
C ASN A 166 5.58 5.33 -3.16
N LEU A 167 6.80 5.69 -3.55
CA LEU A 167 7.31 7.07 -3.46
C LEU A 167 6.51 8.04 -4.33
N MET A 168 6.16 7.65 -5.56
CA MET A 168 5.36 8.50 -6.45
C MET A 168 3.96 8.71 -5.86
N THR A 169 3.33 7.68 -5.31
CA THR A 169 2.04 7.80 -4.61
C THR A 169 2.13 8.78 -3.44
N LEU A 170 3.18 8.68 -2.62
CA LEU A 170 3.41 9.62 -1.51
C LEU A 170 3.63 11.04 -2.03
N ALA A 171 4.44 11.23 -3.08
CA ALA A 171 4.68 12.54 -3.68
C ALA A 171 3.39 13.21 -4.17
N MET A 172 2.45 12.42 -4.72
CA MET A 172 1.14 12.94 -5.16
C MET A 172 0.19 13.24 -4.00
N LEU A 173 0.39 12.65 -2.82
CA LEU A 173 -0.39 12.98 -1.61
C LEU A 173 0.02 14.32 -0.99
N VAL A 174 1.28 14.73 -1.14
CA VAL A 174 1.80 16.00 -0.60
C VAL A 174 0.96 17.19 -1.06
N GLY A 175 0.52 17.99 -0.10
CA GLY A 175 -0.34 19.16 -0.36
C GLY A 175 -1.82 18.86 -0.56
N THR A 176 -2.23 17.58 -0.50
CA THR A 176 -3.65 17.18 -0.60
C THR A 176 -4.29 17.01 0.78
N PRO A 177 -5.65 17.03 0.86
CA PRO A 177 -6.36 16.71 2.09
C PRO A 177 -6.13 15.29 2.60
N LEU A 178 -5.60 14.40 1.78
CA LEU A 178 -5.39 12.98 2.10
C LEU A 178 -4.06 12.72 2.83
N MET A 179 -3.08 13.65 2.75
CA MET A 179 -1.77 13.48 3.37
C MET A 179 -1.88 13.37 4.89
N PRO A 180 -1.45 12.25 5.52
CA PRO A 180 -1.46 12.09 6.97
C PRO A 180 -0.31 12.86 7.64
N ASP A 181 -0.44 13.08 8.95
CA ASP A 181 0.70 13.48 9.78
C ASP A 181 1.61 12.27 10.03
N LEU A 182 2.87 12.39 9.63
CA LEU A 182 3.90 11.36 9.79
C LEU A 182 4.91 11.70 10.91
N LYS A 183 4.58 12.62 11.80
CA LYS A 183 5.44 12.93 12.96
C LYS A 183 5.74 11.65 13.76
N ALA A 184 6.99 11.48 14.12
CA ALA A 184 7.51 10.33 14.86
C ALA A 184 7.34 8.95 14.17
N HIS A 185 7.10 8.93 12.84
CA HIS A 185 7.06 7.67 12.08
C HIS A 185 8.43 7.33 11.49
N VAL A 186 8.74 6.06 11.41
CA VAL A 186 9.70 5.53 10.44
C VAL A 186 8.96 5.35 9.13
N LEU A 187 9.30 6.18 8.16
CA LEU A 187 8.73 6.14 6.82
C LEU A 187 9.50 5.14 5.96
N MET A 188 8.82 4.22 5.33
CA MET A 188 9.39 3.31 4.34
C MET A 188 8.86 3.67 2.96
N VAL A 189 9.75 3.81 1.97
CA VAL A 189 9.35 4.11 0.59
C VAL A 189 10.01 3.14 -0.37
N GLU A 190 9.28 2.73 -1.38
CA GLU A 190 9.75 1.88 -2.48
C GLU A 190 9.31 2.48 -3.81
N GLU A 191 9.86 2.03 -4.94
CA GLU A 191 9.45 2.54 -6.25
C GLU A 191 9.59 1.48 -7.35
N VAL A 192 8.79 1.62 -8.40
CA VAL A 192 8.82 0.73 -9.57
C VAL A 192 8.62 1.50 -10.87
N SER A 193 9.40 1.14 -11.89
CA SER A 193 9.25 1.62 -13.28
C SER A 193 9.39 3.14 -13.47
N GLU A 194 10.05 3.83 -12.55
CA GLU A 194 10.38 5.25 -12.66
C GLU A 194 11.83 5.47 -13.05
N TYR A 195 12.09 6.46 -13.90
CA TYR A 195 13.45 6.92 -14.18
C TYR A 195 14.10 7.50 -12.92
N LEU A 196 15.43 7.36 -12.78
CA LEU A 196 16.15 7.90 -11.62
C LEU A 196 15.95 9.41 -11.45
N TYR A 197 15.82 10.19 -12.53
CA TYR A 197 15.51 11.62 -12.41
C TYR A 197 14.09 11.88 -11.87
N ALA A 198 13.11 11.01 -12.16
CA ALA A 198 11.76 11.11 -11.63
C ALA A 198 11.73 10.73 -10.14
N PHE A 199 12.44 9.67 -9.79
CA PHE A 199 12.68 9.25 -8.41
C PHE A 199 13.36 10.37 -7.59
N ASP A 200 14.43 10.97 -8.12
CA ASP A 200 15.15 12.09 -7.49
C ASP A 200 14.23 13.28 -7.20
N ARG A 201 13.47 13.76 -8.19
CA ARG A 201 12.55 14.89 -7.99
C ARG A 201 11.37 14.55 -7.07
N ALA A 202 10.92 13.29 -7.02
CA ALA A 202 9.91 12.87 -6.06
C ALA A 202 10.45 12.94 -4.62
N PHE A 203 11.68 12.50 -4.39
CA PHE A 203 12.37 12.67 -3.11
C PHE A 203 12.54 14.13 -2.71
N PHE A 204 12.94 14.99 -3.67
CA PHE A 204 13.00 16.43 -3.43
C PHE A 204 11.64 16.97 -2.94
N HIS A 205 10.56 16.65 -3.63
CA HIS A 205 9.22 17.13 -3.30
C HIS A 205 8.73 16.62 -1.93
N VAL A 206 8.85 15.33 -1.69
CA VAL A 206 8.47 14.70 -0.41
C VAL A 206 9.34 15.23 0.74
N GLY A 207 10.64 15.33 0.52
CA GLY A 207 11.59 15.80 1.52
C GLY A 207 11.36 17.27 1.93
N GLU A 208 11.06 18.16 0.99
CA GLU A 208 10.68 19.56 1.33
C GLU A 208 9.41 19.60 2.18
N HIS A 209 8.45 18.73 1.94
CA HIS A 209 7.24 18.65 2.76
C HIS A 209 7.52 18.09 4.17
N LEU A 210 8.37 17.07 4.27
CA LEU A 210 8.68 16.39 5.53
C LEU A 210 9.78 17.07 6.35
N LYS A 211 10.46 18.06 5.77
CA LYS A 211 11.47 18.86 6.45
C LYS A 211 10.91 19.52 7.71
N GLY A 212 11.48 19.18 8.85
CA GLY A 212 11.02 19.70 10.14
C GLY A 212 9.68 19.13 10.64
N ALA A 213 9.05 18.18 9.94
CA ALA A 213 7.82 17.51 10.38
C ALA A 213 8.03 16.54 11.56
N GLY A 214 9.29 16.30 11.94
CA GLY A 214 9.61 15.43 13.07
C GLY A 214 9.48 13.94 12.76
N LEU A 215 9.75 13.55 11.51
CA LEU A 215 9.87 12.15 11.10
C LEU A 215 10.96 11.46 11.95
N ALA A 216 10.72 10.23 12.40
CA ALA A 216 11.73 9.47 13.16
C ALA A 216 12.88 9.00 12.26
N GLY A 217 12.61 8.76 10.99
CA GLY A 217 13.59 8.44 9.95
C GLY A 217 12.94 7.88 8.70
N LEU A 218 13.77 7.59 7.71
CA LEU A 218 13.37 7.02 6.43
C LEU A 218 14.16 5.75 6.14
N ARG A 219 13.49 4.73 5.63
CA ARG A 219 14.08 3.52 5.04
C ARG A 219 13.72 3.41 3.58
N LEU A 220 14.67 2.99 2.75
CA LEU A 220 14.45 2.76 1.34
C LEU A 220 14.14 1.28 1.08
N GLY A 221 12.96 1.01 0.54
CA GLY A 221 12.61 -0.27 -0.05
C GLY A 221 13.28 -0.47 -1.42
N ARG A 222 12.92 -1.56 -2.07
CA ARG A 222 13.45 -1.85 -3.40
C ARG A 222 12.96 -0.84 -4.44
N VAL A 223 13.87 -0.40 -5.28
CA VAL A 223 13.59 0.40 -6.48
C VAL A 223 13.85 -0.50 -7.68
N SER A 224 12.78 -0.87 -8.38
CA SER A 224 12.81 -1.93 -9.39
C SER A 224 12.34 -1.44 -10.76
N ASP A 225 12.67 -2.22 -11.80
CA ASP A 225 12.28 -1.95 -13.20
C ASP A 225 12.60 -0.52 -13.66
N VAL A 226 13.72 0.02 -13.17
CA VAL A 226 14.17 1.38 -13.51
C VAL A 226 14.50 1.45 -15.00
N PRO A 227 13.81 2.30 -15.79
CA PRO A 227 14.14 2.48 -17.19
C PRO A 227 15.54 3.06 -17.37
N GLU A 228 16.21 2.64 -18.45
CA GLU A 228 17.51 3.19 -18.79
C GLU A 228 17.38 4.66 -19.19
N ASN A 229 18.17 5.54 -18.58
CA ASN A 229 18.23 6.94 -18.98
C ASN A 229 19.04 7.08 -20.30
N ASP A 230 18.69 8.08 -21.12
CA ASP A 230 19.43 8.44 -22.34
C ASP A 230 20.90 8.85 -22.03
N ARG A 231 21.20 9.21 -20.81
CA ARG A 231 22.54 9.48 -20.25
C ARG A 231 22.66 8.82 -18.88
N PRO A 232 23.88 8.38 -18.47
CA PRO A 232 24.11 7.90 -17.12
C PRO A 232 23.64 8.94 -16.10
N PHE A 233 22.82 8.53 -15.13
CA PHE A 233 22.31 9.45 -14.11
C PHE A 233 23.41 9.84 -13.11
N GLY A 234 24.36 8.92 -12.86
CA GLY A 234 25.52 9.18 -12.02
C GLY A 234 25.34 8.90 -10.52
N GLU A 235 24.14 8.57 -10.08
CA GLU A 235 23.84 8.14 -8.70
C GLU A 235 22.93 6.92 -8.74
N THR A 236 23.04 6.08 -7.73
CA THR A 236 22.08 5.00 -7.45
C THR A 236 20.86 5.52 -6.71
N ALA A 237 19.79 4.76 -6.66
CA ALA A 237 18.59 5.12 -5.88
C ALA A 237 18.89 5.31 -4.40
N GLU A 238 19.80 4.53 -3.84
CA GLU A 238 20.23 4.66 -2.44
C GLU A 238 21.00 5.96 -2.20
N GLU A 239 21.96 6.31 -3.07
CA GLU A 239 22.72 7.56 -2.99
C GLU A 239 21.79 8.78 -3.09
N ILE A 240 20.78 8.73 -3.96
CA ILE A 240 19.75 9.77 -4.09
C ILE A 240 18.97 9.91 -2.77
N ALA A 241 18.47 8.80 -2.23
CA ALA A 241 17.69 8.81 -0.99
C ALA A 241 18.51 9.35 0.19
N GLN A 242 19.74 8.89 0.34
CA GLN A 242 20.65 9.34 1.39
C GLN A 242 20.98 10.82 1.27
N ARG A 243 21.31 11.29 0.08
CA ARG A 243 21.60 12.71 -0.19
C ARG A 243 20.43 13.64 0.18
N TRP A 244 19.18 13.23 -0.14
CA TRP A 244 18.02 14.02 0.22
C TRP A 244 17.70 13.95 1.73
N CYS A 245 17.87 12.80 2.35
CA CYS A 245 17.74 12.67 3.80
C CYS A 245 18.71 13.60 4.53
N ASP A 246 19.98 13.61 4.15
CA ASP A 246 21.01 14.49 4.71
C ASP A 246 20.65 15.96 4.53
N ARG A 247 20.21 16.34 3.32
CA ARG A 247 19.83 17.71 3.01
C ARG A 247 18.64 18.23 3.83
N PHE A 248 17.69 17.36 4.13
CA PHE A 248 16.48 17.74 4.87
C PHE A 248 16.55 17.45 6.36
N GLY A 249 17.66 16.90 6.84
CA GLY A 249 17.84 16.54 8.25
C GLY A 249 16.93 15.39 8.68
N ILE A 250 16.64 14.47 7.78
CA ILE A 250 15.89 13.23 8.04
C ILE A 250 16.92 12.11 8.24
N ALA A 251 16.80 11.33 9.32
CA ALA A 251 17.67 10.19 9.54
C ALA A 251 17.44 9.11 8.47
N TYR A 252 18.48 8.79 7.67
CA TYR A 252 18.43 7.61 6.79
C TYR A 252 18.75 6.38 7.61
N LEU A 253 17.78 5.44 7.67
CA LEU A 253 17.87 4.24 8.53
C LEU A 253 18.21 2.96 7.74
N GLY A 254 18.70 3.11 6.50
CA GLY A 254 19.05 2.01 5.62
C GLY A 254 17.85 1.40 4.88
N GLU A 255 18.00 0.14 4.47
CA GLU A 255 17.02 -0.55 3.64
C GLU A 255 15.77 -1.01 4.40
N ALA A 256 14.66 -1.16 3.65
CA ALA A 256 13.42 -1.80 4.09
C ALA A 256 13.07 -2.97 3.16
N ASP A 257 12.50 -4.04 3.71
CA ASP A 257 12.10 -5.22 2.92
C ASP A 257 10.68 -5.07 2.34
N ILE A 258 10.47 -3.98 1.60
CA ILE A 258 9.25 -3.69 0.83
C ILE A 258 9.60 -3.41 -0.63
N GLY A 259 8.66 -3.60 -1.55
CA GLY A 259 8.86 -3.36 -2.99
C GLY A 259 7.76 -3.96 -3.86
N HIS A 260 7.85 -3.74 -5.18
CA HIS A 260 6.90 -4.29 -6.15
C HIS A 260 7.27 -5.71 -6.63
N ASP A 261 7.58 -6.61 -5.70
CA ASP A 261 7.98 -7.99 -5.97
C ASP A 261 7.35 -8.97 -4.96
N SER A 262 7.60 -10.27 -5.16
CA SER A 262 7.07 -11.33 -4.29
C SER A 262 7.67 -11.36 -2.89
N ALA A 263 8.77 -10.64 -2.63
CA ALA A 263 9.36 -10.53 -1.30
C ALA A 263 8.71 -9.42 -0.45
N ASN A 264 7.86 -8.55 -1.04
CA ASN A 264 7.20 -7.45 -0.35
C ASN A 264 6.61 -7.87 1.00
N LYS A 265 6.98 -7.18 2.07
CA LYS A 265 6.55 -7.44 3.45
C LYS A 265 5.40 -6.53 3.88
N VAL A 266 4.86 -6.85 5.04
CA VAL A 266 3.74 -6.13 5.64
C VAL A 266 4.24 -5.03 6.57
N VAL A 267 3.67 -3.82 6.45
CA VAL A 267 3.95 -2.67 7.32
C VAL A 267 2.63 -2.07 7.79
N PRO A 268 2.22 -2.28 9.05
CA PRO A 268 1.07 -1.58 9.62
C PRO A 268 1.35 -0.08 9.74
N PHE A 269 0.32 0.74 9.55
CA PHE A 269 0.42 2.19 9.76
C PHE A 269 0.18 2.52 11.22
N GLY A 270 1.00 3.41 11.77
CA GLY A 270 0.94 3.86 13.14
C GLY A 270 1.73 3.02 14.12
N LEU A 271 1.31 3.05 15.38
CA LEU A 271 2.00 2.37 16.46
C LEU A 271 1.85 0.85 16.35
N VAL A 272 2.97 0.16 16.28
CA VAL A 272 3.02 -1.30 16.31
C VAL A 272 3.20 -1.75 17.75
N GLY A 273 2.28 -2.60 18.23
CA GLY A 273 2.26 -3.14 19.59
C GLY A 273 2.91 -4.52 19.71
#